data_e79d0b41227ecbb01b85dd671328ba08
#
_entry.id   e79d0b41227ecbb01b85dd671328ba08
#
_cell.length_a   1.000
_cell.length_b   1.000
_cell.length_c   1.000
_cell.angle_alpha   90.00
_cell.angle_beta   90.00
_cell.angle_gamma   90.00
#
_symmetry.space_group_name_H-M   'P 1'
#
loop_
_entity.id
_entity.type
_entity.pdbx_description
1 polymer ?
#
loop_
_entity_poly.entity_id
_entity_poly.type
_entity_poly.pdbx_seq_one_letter_code
_entity_poly.pdbx_strand_id
1 'polypeptide(L)'
;MRTLFLVPTDLERQVLAPLVAPAVGRDDRLELCGFGPVAAAARTSLLVARHQPERVVLVGIAGRLDDRLALAAAYRFQQVGCFGIGVGSRDDFIPAGSLGWLQWPGDTADGSPAIGDAIACATDGIATPRADLLLTACAASATADDVLARKRAFPTAVAEDMEGFAVAFACRLAGVPCEIVRGISNTAGDRDQSRWQTTAALHAAGDLAAQVIARAS
;
A
#
# COMPACT_ATOMS: atom_id res chain seq x y z
N MET A 1 8.49 6.63 -19.50
CA MET A 1 8.53 5.51 -18.51
C MET A 1 7.14 4.88 -18.45
N ARG A 2 7.03 3.54 -18.54
CA ARG A 2 5.74 2.83 -18.49
C ARG A 2 5.32 2.61 -17.04
N THR A 3 4.22 3.22 -16.63
CA THR A 3 3.70 3.08 -15.27
C THR A 3 2.46 2.19 -15.26
N LEU A 4 2.44 1.25 -14.33
CA LEU A 4 1.25 0.47 -14.01
C LEU A 4 0.61 1.01 -12.74
N PHE A 5 -0.57 1.64 -12.89
CA PHE A 5 -1.39 2.07 -11.77
C PHE A 5 -2.25 0.91 -11.31
N LEU A 6 -2.20 0.62 -10.03
CA LEU A 6 -3.02 -0.40 -9.40
C LEU A 6 -3.99 0.24 -8.42
N VAL A 7 -5.23 -0.21 -8.50
CA VAL A 7 -6.31 0.22 -7.62
C VAL A 7 -6.99 -1.04 -7.06
N PRO A 8 -7.31 -1.10 -5.76
CA PRO A 8 -7.87 -2.31 -5.17
C PRO A 8 -9.25 -2.68 -5.68
N THR A 9 -10.16 -1.72 -5.79
CA THR A 9 -11.59 -1.96 -6.04
C THR A 9 -12.14 -1.12 -7.19
N ASP A 10 -13.25 -1.57 -7.77
CA ASP A 10 -13.96 -0.82 -8.80
C ASP A 10 -14.52 0.51 -8.28
N LEU A 11 -14.95 0.56 -7.03
CA LEU A 11 -15.46 1.80 -6.41
C LEU A 11 -14.35 2.87 -6.34
N GLU A 12 -13.16 2.49 -5.92
CA GLU A 12 -12.01 3.41 -5.92
C GLU A 12 -11.62 3.80 -7.34
N ARG A 13 -11.61 2.83 -8.28
CA ARG A 13 -11.28 3.08 -9.68
C ARG A 13 -12.20 4.11 -10.35
N GLN A 14 -13.50 4.06 -10.07
CA GLN A 14 -14.46 5.03 -10.61
C GLN A 14 -14.13 6.48 -10.21
N VAL A 15 -13.63 6.69 -9.00
CA VAL A 15 -13.20 8.01 -8.53
C VAL A 15 -11.80 8.37 -9.03
N LEU A 16 -10.85 7.42 -8.97
CA LEU A 16 -9.44 7.68 -9.26
C LEU A 16 -9.14 7.81 -10.76
N ALA A 17 -9.82 7.04 -11.62
CA ALA A 17 -9.51 7.02 -13.04
C ALA A 17 -9.58 8.41 -13.71
N PRO A 18 -10.62 9.24 -13.52
CA PRO A 18 -10.65 10.56 -14.10
C PRO A 18 -9.60 11.52 -13.55
N LEU A 19 -9.15 11.32 -12.28
CA LEU A 19 -8.15 12.18 -11.63
C LEU A 19 -6.73 11.90 -12.14
N VAL A 20 -6.40 10.63 -12.36
CA VAL A 20 -5.07 10.25 -12.87
C VAL A 20 -4.96 10.33 -14.39
N ALA A 21 -6.08 10.24 -15.12
CA ALA A 21 -6.10 10.23 -16.58
C ALA A 21 -5.31 11.37 -17.25
N PRO A 22 -5.32 12.64 -16.76
CA PRO A 22 -4.55 13.71 -17.36
C PRO A 22 -3.03 13.53 -17.28
N ALA A 23 -2.55 12.74 -16.31
CA ALA A 23 -1.13 12.47 -16.07
C ALA A 23 -0.69 11.12 -16.67
N VAL A 24 -1.63 10.26 -17.06
CA VAL A 24 -1.36 8.92 -17.63
C VAL A 24 -0.93 9.06 -19.09
N GLY A 25 0.28 8.59 -19.40
CA GLY A 25 0.80 8.54 -20.75
C GLY A 25 0.18 7.42 -21.60
N ARG A 26 0.47 7.42 -22.91
CA ARG A 26 -0.07 6.42 -23.85
C ARG A 26 0.27 4.97 -23.48
N ASP A 27 1.44 4.76 -22.89
CA ASP A 27 1.96 3.43 -22.55
C ASP A 27 1.65 3.02 -21.10
N ASP A 28 1.10 3.92 -20.30
CA ASP A 28 0.67 3.63 -18.94
C ASP A 28 -0.63 2.83 -18.91
N ARG A 29 -0.89 2.13 -17.81
CA ARG A 29 -2.10 1.34 -17.61
C ARG A 29 -2.65 1.55 -16.22
N LEU A 30 -3.97 1.58 -16.10
CA LEU A 30 -4.72 1.59 -14.85
C LEU A 30 -5.51 0.28 -14.75
N GLU A 31 -5.16 -0.54 -13.77
CA GLU A 31 -5.70 -1.90 -13.59
C GLU A 31 -6.16 -2.13 -12.15
N LEU A 32 -7.08 -3.07 -11.97
CA LEU A 32 -7.47 -3.54 -10.65
C LEU A 32 -6.47 -4.59 -10.14
N CYS A 33 -5.93 -4.39 -8.94
CA CYS A 33 -5.16 -5.43 -8.26
C CYS A 33 -6.04 -6.38 -7.44
N GLY A 34 -7.28 -6.00 -7.13
CA GLY A 34 -8.19 -6.79 -6.31
C GLY A 34 -8.11 -6.46 -4.82
N PHE A 35 -9.14 -6.84 -4.09
CA PHE A 35 -9.33 -6.55 -2.68
C PHE A 35 -8.68 -7.62 -1.80
N GLY A 36 -7.91 -7.17 -0.83
CA GLY A 36 -7.19 -8.01 0.13
C GLY A 36 -5.86 -8.57 -0.40
N PRO A 37 -4.98 -9.03 0.50
CA PRO A 37 -3.58 -9.29 0.17
C PRO A 37 -3.39 -10.46 -0.82
N VAL A 38 -4.23 -11.48 -0.75
CA VAL A 38 -4.11 -12.65 -1.64
C VAL A 38 -4.42 -12.28 -3.09
N ALA A 39 -5.55 -11.58 -3.31
CA ALA A 39 -5.94 -11.12 -4.64
C ALA A 39 -4.91 -10.12 -5.19
N ALA A 40 -4.50 -9.17 -4.36
CA ALA A 40 -3.56 -8.13 -4.74
C ALA A 40 -2.20 -8.70 -5.15
N ALA A 41 -1.63 -9.66 -4.40
CA ALA A 41 -0.37 -10.32 -4.75
C ALA A 41 -0.47 -11.07 -6.09
N ALA A 42 -1.46 -11.97 -6.20
CA ALA A 42 -1.63 -12.80 -7.38
C ALA A 42 -1.88 -11.96 -8.65
N ARG A 43 -2.78 -10.98 -8.54
CA ARG A 43 -3.13 -10.12 -9.67
C ARG A 43 -1.98 -9.22 -10.08
N THR A 44 -1.26 -8.62 -9.13
CA THR A 44 -0.08 -7.78 -9.41
C THR A 44 0.98 -8.57 -10.15
N SER A 45 1.30 -9.80 -9.72
CA SER A 45 2.28 -10.65 -10.40
C SER A 45 1.90 -10.90 -11.87
N LEU A 46 0.63 -11.22 -12.15
CA LEU A 46 0.12 -11.42 -13.50
C LEU A 46 0.20 -10.13 -14.35
N LEU A 47 -0.15 -8.98 -13.76
CA LEU A 47 -0.15 -7.70 -14.46
C LEU A 47 1.28 -7.22 -14.75
N VAL A 48 2.20 -7.36 -13.81
CA VAL A 48 3.62 -7.03 -14.02
C VAL A 48 4.22 -7.91 -15.13
N ALA A 49 3.98 -9.21 -15.10
CA ALA A 49 4.43 -10.12 -16.16
C ALA A 49 3.86 -9.75 -17.54
N ARG A 50 2.58 -9.36 -17.59
CA ARG A 50 1.87 -9.01 -18.82
C ARG A 50 2.31 -7.67 -19.41
N HIS A 51 2.40 -6.64 -18.57
CA HIS A 51 2.61 -5.25 -19.03
C HIS A 51 4.08 -4.82 -18.99
N GLN A 52 4.93 -5.56 -18.25
CA GLN A 52 6.36 -5.25 -18.07
C GLN A 52 6.60 -3.77 -17.75
N PRO A 53 5.95 -3.23 -16.70
CA PRO A 53 6.08 -1.82 -16.35
C PRO A 53 7.47 -1.52 -15.81
N GLU A 54 7.91 -0.27 -15.96
CA GLU A 54 9.16 0.22 -15.36
C GLU A 54 8.95 0.66 -13.91
N ARG A 55 7.69 0.90 -13.51
CA ARG A 55 7.27 1.13 -12.11
C ARG A 55 5.81 0.77 -11.90
N VAL A 56 5.47 0.51 -10.65
CA VAL A 56 4.09 0.33 -10.18
C VAL A 56 3.75 1.44 -9.20
N VAL A 57 2.55 2.00 -9.30
CA VAL A 57 1.98 2.96 -8.34
C VAL A 57 0.66 2.40 -7.84
N LEU A 58 0.60 1.99 -6.57
CA LEU A 58 -0.64 1.58 -5.92
C LEU A 58 -1.33 2.80 -5.33
N VAL A 59 -2.59 3.02 -5.73
CA VAL A 59 -3.40 4.16 -5.29
C VAL A 59 -4.70 3.68 -4.68
N GLY A 60 -5.12 4.26 -3.56
CA GLY A 60 -6.36 3.92 -2.87
C GLY A 60 -6.48 4.62 -1.53
N ILE A 61 -7.27 4.06 -0.62
CA ILE A 61 -7.48 4.60 0.72
C ILE A 61 -6.84 3.75 1.81
N ALA A 62 -6.69 4.34 3.00
CA ALA A 62 -6.21 3.69 4.21
C ALA A 62 -6.87 4.29 5.45
N GLY A 63 -6.93 3.52 6.54
CA GLY A 63 -7.27 4.01 7.88
C GLY A 63 -6.03 4.48 8.62
N ARG A 64 -6.07 5.66 9.28
CA ARG A 64 -4.94 6.10 10.11
C ARG A 64 -4.89 5.33 11.43
N LEU A 65 -3.67 4.91 11.81
CA LEU A 65 -3.35 4.36 13.13
C LEU A 65 -2.76 5.43 14.06
N ASP A 66 -2.50 6.62 13.54
CA ASP A 66 -1.80 7.70 14.23
C ASP A 66 -2.37 9.06 13.80
N ASP A 67 -2.61 9.95 14.75
CA ASP A 67 -3.20 11.27 14.53
C ASP A 67 -2.27 12.25 13.79
N ARG A 68 -1.00 11.90 13.59
CA ARG A 68 -0.09 12.66 12.72
C ARG A 68 -0.57 12.71 11.27
N LEU A 69 -1.38 11.74 10.83
CA LEU A 69 -1.98 11.76 9.51
C LEU A 69 -3.36 12.44 9.55
N ALA A 70 -3.55 13.45 8.74
CA ALA A 70 -4.83 14.15 8.63
C ALA A 70 -5.84 13.30 7.81
N LEU A 71 -7.11 13.29 8.25
CA LEU A 71 -8.20 12.74 7.45
C LEU A 71 -8.37 13.56 6.16
N ALA A 72 -8.84 12.92 5.10
CA ALA A 72 -8.98 13.48 3.76
C ALA A 72 -7.68 14.00 3.12
N ALA A 73 -6.51 13.76 3.71
CA ALA A 73 -5.21 14.03 3.12
C ALA A 73 -4.62 12.75 2.52
N ALA A 74 -3.67 12.89 1.59
CA ALA A 74 -2.97 11.76 0.98
C ALA A 74 -1.48 11.81 1.28
N TYR A 75 -0.88 10.61 1.36
CA TYR A 75 0.52 10.42 1.67
C TYR A 75 1.15 9.34 0.80
N ARG A 76 2.45 9.51 0.52
CA ARG A 76 3.33 8.46 0.00
C ARG A 76 3.99 7.75 1.18
N PHE A 77 3.96 6.44 1.18
CA PHE A 77 4.54 5.66 2.27
C PHE A 77 5.98 5.28 1.96
N GLN A 78 6.86 5.39 2.97
CA GLN A 78 8.27 5.04 2.85
C GLN A 78 8.48 3.53 2.94
N GLN A 79 7.63 2.85 3.70
CA GLN A 79 7.65 1.41 3.89
C GLN A 79 6.25 0.85 3.98
N VAL A 80 6.12 -0.42 3.66
CA VAL A 80 4.89 -1.19 3.89
C VAL A 80 5.24 -2.47 4.65
N GLY A 81 4.46 -2.78 5.68
CA GLY A 81 4.62 -3.97 6.52
C GLY A 81 3.43 -4.92 6.40
N CYS A 82 3.61 -6.16 6.85
CA CYS A 82 2.58 -7.19 6.87
C CYS A 82 2.24 -7.59 8.30
N PHE A 83 1.00 -7.35 8.72
CA PHE A 83 0.47 -7.82 9.99
C PHE A 83 -0.31 -9.12 9.81
N GLY A 84 -0.05 -10.09 10.72
CA GLY A 84 -0.78 -11.37 10.77
C GLY A 84 0.01 -12.56 10.24
N ILE A 85 1.23 -12.35 9.75
CA ILE A 85 2.18 -13.43 9.47
C ILE A 85 3.15 -13.53 10.65
N GLY A 86 3.06 -14.63 11.41
CA GLY A 86 3.81 -14.84 12.64
C GLY A 86 3.14 -15.86 13.54
N VAL A 87 3.30 -15.70 14.85
CA VAL A 87 2.76 -16.61 15.87
C VAL A 87 1.90 -15.82 16.86
N GLY A 88 0.83 -16.45 17.33
CA GLY A 88 -0.08 -15.84 18.29
C GLY A 88 -1.12 -14.94 17.66
N SER A 89 -1.81 -14.16 18.49
CA SER A 89 -2.85 -13.24 18.06
C SER A 89 -2.96 -12.05 19.02
N ARG A 90 -3.51 -10.93 18.57
CA ARG A 90 -3.72 -9.73 19.40
C ARG A 90 -2.47 -9.34 20.18
N ASP A 91 -2.55 -9.31 21.52
CA ASP A 91 -1.49 -8.85 22.40
C ASP A 91 -0.28 -9.80 22.42
N ASP A 92 -0.48 -11.08 22.12
CA ASP A 92 0.57 -12.12 22.07
C ASP A 92 1.10 -12.34 20.65
N PHE A 93 0.73 -11.51 19.68
CA PHE A 93 1.20 -11.65 18.32
C PHE A 93 2.69 -11.28 18.19
N ILE A 94 3.48 -12.22 17.69
CA ILE A 94 4.90 -12.06 17.40
C ILE A 94 5.08 -12.11 15.87
N PRO A 95 5.54 -11.02 15.24
CA PRO A 95 5.81 -11.00 13.81
C PRO A 95 6.85 -12.05 13.39
N ALA A 96 6.74 -12.57 12.17
CA ALA A 96 7.64 -13.61 11.63
C ALA A 96 9.12 -13.20 11.68
N GLY A 97 9.43 -11.94 11.36
CA GLY A 97 10.79 -11.41 11.40
C GLY A 97 11.40 -11.40 12.80
N SER A 98 10.58 -11.18 13.86
CA SER A 98 11.04 -11.27 15.26
C SER A 98 11.44 -12.70 15.66
N LEU A 99 10.96 -13.71 14.91
CA LEU A 99 11.30 -15.12 15.05
C LEU A 99 12.42 -15.55 14.10
N GLY A 100 12.99 -14.62 13.33
CA GLY A 100 13.99 -14.91 12.32
C GLY A 100 13.42 -15.55 11.04
N TRP A 101 12.10 -15.51 10.84
CA TRP A 101 11.46 -16.09 9.66
C TRP A 101 11.31 -15.04 8.57
N LEU A 102 11.81 -15.38 7.38
CA LEU A 102 11.62 -14.54 6.18
C LEU A 102 10.39 -15.05 5.41
N GLN A 103 9.58 -14.12 4.89
CA GLN A 103 8.48 -14.47 3.99
C GLN A 103 8.99 -14.95 2.63
N TRP A 104 10.16 -14.47 2.23
CA TRP A 104 10.93 -14.95 1.10
C TRP A 104 12.43 -14.91 1.44
N PRO A 105 13.16 -16.02 1.36
CA PRO A 105 14.59 -16.06 1.72
C PRO A 105 15.50 -15.38 0.70
N GLY A 106 14.96 -14.99 -0.47
CA GLY A 106 15.75 -14.57 -1.61
C GLY A 106 16.18 -15.76 -2.47
N ASP A 107 16.56 -15.47 -3.70
CA ASP A 107 17.15 -16.46 -4.61
C ASP A 107 18.37 -15.84 -5.31
N THR A 108 19.51 -16.52 -5.19
CA THR A 108 20.76 -16.09 -5.86
C THR A 108 20.75 -16.38 -7.36
N ALA A 109 19.89 -17.29 -7.83
CA ALA A 109 19.81 -17.66 -9.23
C ALA A 109 19.11 -16.58 -10.07
N ASP A 110 18.07 -15.94 -9.53
CA ASP A 110 17.35 -14.84 -10.19
C ASP A 110 17.68 -13.46 -9.62
N GLY A 111 18.48 -13.41 -8.54
CA GLY A 111 18.88 -12.17 -7.87
C GLY A 111 17.76 -11.54 -7.02
N SER A 112 16.66 -12.25 -6.77
CA SER A 112 15.58 -11.72 -5.94
C SER A 112 16.01 -11.56 -4.47
N PRO A 113 15.82 -10.38 -3.87
CA PRO A 113 16.26 -10.12 -2.49
C PRO A 113 15.34 -10.79 -1.48
N ALA A 114 15.88 -11.08 -0.30
CA ALA A 114 15.09 -11.55 0.84
C ALA A 114 14.01 -10.54 1.23
N ILE A 115 12.85 -11.04 1.68
CA ILE A 115 11.71 -10.24 2.13
C ILE A 115 11.30 -10.72 3.53
N GLY A 116 11.34 -9.80 4.48
CA GLY A 116 10.84 -9.99 5.84
C GLY A 116 9.47 -9.37 6.05
N ASP A 117 9.25 -8.81 7.25
CA ASP A 117 7.96 -8.23 7.63
C ASP A 117 7.67 -6.86 7.01
N ALA A 118 8.68 -6.19 6.44
CA ALA A 118 8.54 -4.88 5.81
C ALA A 118 9.36 -4.76 4.52
N ILE A 119 8.86 -3.94 3.60
CA ILE A 119 9.46 -3.63 2.30
C ILE A 119 9.57 -2.11 2.17
N ALA A 120 10.74 -1.61 1.79
CA ALA A 120 10.91 -0.21 1.42
C ALA A 120 10.21 0.09 0.09
N CYS A 121 9.40 1.13 0.07
CA CYS A 121 8.77 1.62 -1.15
C CYS A 121 9.78 2.46 -1.95
N ALA A 122 9.59 2.51 -3.25
CA ALA A 122 10.37 3.39 -4.11
C ALA A 122 10.09 4.86 -3.75
N THR A 123 11.14 5.66 -3.72
CA THR A 123 11.04 7.09 -3.47
C THR A 123 11.85 7.82 -4.52
N ASP A 124 11.19 8.69 -5.27
CA ASP A 124 11.89 9.72 -6.02
C ASP A 124 12.23 10.90 -5.10
N GLY A 125 13.11 11.78 -5.52
CA GLY A 125 13.50 12.98 -4.76
C GLY A 125 12.40 14.05 -4.63
N ILE A 126 11.14 13.75 -4.97
CA ILE A 126 10.03 14.71 -5.02
C ILE A 126 9.59 15.07 -3.61
N ALA A 127 9.52 16.38 -3.32
CA ALA A 127 8.97 16.91 -2.08
C ALA A 127 7.42 16.77 -2.09
N THR A 128 6.91 15.65 -1.60
CA THR A 128 5.49 15.36 -1.42
C THR A 128 5.24 14.94 0.03
N PRO A 129 4.00 15.03 0.53
CA PRO A 129 3.66 14.49 1.85
C PRO A 129 4.05 13.02 1.95
N ARG A 130 4.89 12.69 2.93
CA ARG A 130 5.36 11.32 3.20
C ARG A 130 4.90 10.85 4.55
N ALA A 131 4.66 9.55 4.66
CA ALA A 131 4.34 8.86 5.90
C ALA A 131 5.30 7.68 6.10
N ASP A 132 5.45 7.25 7.33
CA ASP A 132 6.41 6.19 7.69
C ASP A 132 5.94 4.81 7.17
N LEU A 133 5.39 3.97 8.03
CA LEU A 133 4.99 2.59 7.71
C LEU A 133 3.48 2.49 7.49
N LEU A 134 3.07 2.00 6.31
CA LEU A 134 1.74 1.47 6.06
C LEU A 134 1.69 0.00 6.46
N LEU A 135 0.71 -0.40 7.24
CA LEU A 135 0.58 -1.78 7.69
C LEU A 135 -0.56 -2.49 6.96
N THR A 136 -0.23 -3.47 6.14
CA THR A 136 -1.22 -4.30 5.46
C THR A 136 -1.67 -5.45 6.36
N ALA A 137 -2.99 -5.66 6.45
CA ALA A 137 -3.60 -6.75 7.20
C ALA A 137 -4.75 -7.40 6.41
N CYS A 138 -5.07 -8.67 6.73
CA CYS A 138 -6.21 -9.39 6.10
C CYS A 138 -7.58 -8.85 6.53
N ALA A 139 -7.65 -8.12 7.63
CA ALA A 139 -8.87 -7.47 8.12
C ALA A 139 -8.54 -6.08 8.64
N ALA A 140 -9.39 -5.10 8.40
CA ALA A 140 -9.26 -3.77 8.98
C ALA A 140 -9.50 -3.81 10.50
N SER A 141 -8.87 -2.91 11.26
CA SER A 141 -9.15 -2.76 12.70
C SER A 141 -10.63 -2.43 12.93
N ALA A 142 -11.26 -3.19 13.82
CA ALA A 142 -12.66 -2.97 14.20
C ALA A 142 -12.78 -2.24 15.55
N THR A 143 -11.73 -2.27 16.36
CA THR A 143 -11.69 -1.74 17.72
C THR A 143 -10.37 -1.02 18.01
N ALA A 144 -10.34 -0.25 19.11
CA ALA A 144 -9.12 0.35 19.62
C ALA A 144 -8.06 -0.72 20.03
N ASP A 145 -8.50 -1.87 20.53
CA ASP A 145 -7.59 -2.97 20.91
C ASP A 145 -6.89 -3.56 19.69
N ASP A 146 -7.58 -3.66 18.55
CA ASP A 146 -6.94 -4.08 17.29
C ASP A 146 -5.83 -3.10 16.87
N VAL A 147 -6.10 -1.80 17.01
CA VAL A 147 -5.12 -0.74 16.72
C VAL A 147 -3.92 -0.86 17.66
N LEU A 148 -4.16 -1.05 18.96
CA LEU A 148 -3.10 -1.21 19.95
C LEU A 148 -2.23 -2.45 19.66
N ALA A 149 -2.83 -3.58 19.33
CA ALA A 149 -2.10 -4.79 18.97
C ALA A 149 -1.17 -4.57 17.76
N ARG A 150 -1.66 -3.87 16.73
CA ARG A 150 -0.85 -3.50 15.55
C ARG A 150 0.29 -2.57 15.90
N LYS A 151 0.03 -1.54 16.68
CA LYS A 151 1.04 -0.57 17.14
C LYS A 151 2.10 -1.22 18.03
N ARG A 152 1.76 -2.24 18.83
CA ARG A 152 2.74 -3.02 19.62
C ARG A 152 3.66 -3.83 18.70
N ALA A 153 3.11 -4.54 17.73
CA ALA A 153 3.87 -5.35 16.79
C ALA A 153 4.71 -4.51 15.81
N PHE A 154 4.17 -3.35 15.40
CA PHE A 154 4.79 -2.43 14.44
C PHE A 154 4.70 -0.98 14.97
N PRO A 155 5.59 -0.56 15.88
CA PRO A 155 5.49 0.76 16.54
C PRO A 155 5.56 1.97 15.60
N THR A 156 6.18 1.83 14.44
CA THR A 156 6.29 2.87 13.42
C THR A 156 5.11 2.94 12.46
N ALA A 157 4.16 1.99 12.55
CA ALA A 157 2.97 1.99 11.70
C ALA A 157 2.10 3.21 11.97
N VAL A 158 1.75 3.95 10.93
CA VAL A 158 0.95 5.19 11.01
C VAL A 158 -0.41 5.07 10.31
N ALA A 159 -0.56 4.07 9.44
CA ALA A 159 -1.82 3.75 8.75
C ALA A 159 -1.93 2.25 8.48
N GLU A 160 -3.14 1.79 8.16
CA GLU A 160 -3.42 0.42 7.76
C GLU A 160 -4.20 0.36 6.45
N ASP A 161 -3.91 -0.68 5.66
CA ASP A 161 -4.64 -1.05 4.45
C ASP A 161 -4.80 -2.58 4.33
N MET A 162 -5.23 -3.06 3.17
CA MET A 162 -5.39 -4.49 2.92
C MET A 162 -4.60 -5.00 1.72
N GLU A 163 -3.84 -4.18 0.98
CA GLU A 163 -3.16 -4.59 -0.26
C GLU A 163 -1.68 -4.19 -0.37
N GLY A 164 -1.28 -3.13 0.29
CA GLY A 164 0.02 -2.47 0.07
C GLY A 164 1.22 -3.41 0.11
N PHE A 165 1.34 -4.22 1.15
CA PHE A 165 2.44 -5.17 1.27
C PHE A 165 2.41 -6.23 0.16
N ALA A 166 1.22 -6.73 -0.19
CA ALA A 166 1.06 -7.75 -1.21
C ALA A 166 1.47 -7.27 -2.61
N VAL A 167 1.11 -6.03 -2.95
CA VAL A 167 1.55 -5.37 -4.20
C VAL A 167 3.05 -5.15 -4.19
N ALA A 168 3.59 -4.60 -3.10
CA ALA A 168 5.03 -4.36 -2.97
C ALA A 168 5.85 -5.66 -3.01
N PHE A 169 5.32 -6.75 -2.40
CA PHE A 169 5.93 -8.07 -2.43
C PHE A 169 6.06 -8.60 -3.87
N ALA A 170 4.96 -8.56 -4.63
CA ALA A 170 4.94 -8.99 -6.03
C ALA A 170 5.90 -8.16 -6.90
N CYS A 171 5.93 -6.84 -6.70
CA CYS A 171 6.85 -5.95 -7.39
C CYS A 171 8.31 -6.23 -7.03
N ARG A 172 8.59 -6.49 -5.75
CA ARG A 172 9.94 -6.80 -5.25
C ARG A 172 10.51 -8.07 -5.85
N LEU A 173 9.67 -9.13 -5.97
CA LEU A 173 10.05 -10.36 -6.66
C LEU A 173 10.34 -10.14 -8.15
N ALA A 174 9.60 -9.25 -8.79
CA ALA A 174 9.77 -8.93 -10.21
C ALA A 174 10.88 -7.89 -10.48
N GLY A 175 11.55 -7.36 -9.45
CA GLY A 175 12.54 -6.29 -9.59
C GLY A 175 11.98 -4.95 -10.06
N VAL A 176 10.67 -4.71 -9.90
CA VAL A 176 9.98 -3.49 -10.34
C VAL A 176 9.80 -2.53 -9.16
N PRO A 177 10.23 -1.26 -9.28
CA PRO A 177 9.97 -0.24 -8.25
C PRO A 177 8.48 -0.07 -7.97
N CYS A 178 8.11 -0.03 -6.68
CA CYS A 178 6.72 0.15 -6.24
C CYS A 178 6.60 1.37 -5.35
N GLU A 179 5.67 2.26 -5.69
CA GLU A 179 5.23 3.39 -4.88
C GLU A 179 3.84 3.14 -4.35
N ILE A 180 3.55 3.61 -3.14
CA ILE A 180 2.24 3.47 -2.52
C ILE A 180 1.72 4.83 -2.10
N VAL A 181 0.58 5.21 -2.65
CA VAL A 181 -0.16 6.43 -2.35
C VAL A 181 -1.49 6.06 -1.72
N ARG A 182 -1.75 6.56 -0.51
CA ARG A 182 -3.02 6.35 0.18
C ARG A 182 -3.61 7.66 0.67
N GLY A 183 -4.90 7.85 0.39
CA GLY A 183 -5.73 8.86 1.03
C GLY A 183 -6.25 8.33 2.36
N ILE A 184 -6.22 9.14 3.40
CA ILE A 184 -6.66 8.75 4.73
C ILE A 184 -8.17 8.96 4.87
N SER A 185 -8.91 7.85 4.80
CA SER A 185 -10.38 7.89 4.80
C SER A 185 -11.01 7.95 6.18
N ASN A 186 -10.39 7.32 7.18
CA ASN A 186 -10.97 7.16 8.52
C ASN A 186 -9.88 6.95 9.57
N THR A 187 -10.26 7.02 10.83
CA THR A 187 -9.45 6.51 11.93
C THR A 187 -9.67 5.01 12.06
N ALA A 188 -8.59 4.22 12.07
CA ALA A 188 -8.64 2.78 12.26
C ALA A 188 -9.33 2.43 13.60
N GLY A 189 -10.10 1.34 13.62
CA GLY A 189 -10.92 0.96 14.78
C GLY A 189 -12.28 1.68 14.87
N ASP A 190 -12.49 2.76 14.10
CA ASP A 190 -13.80 3.42 13.99
C ASP A 190 -14.63 2.82 12.85
N ARG A 191 -15.73 2.15 13.20
CA ARG A 191 -16.62 1.51 12.23
C ARG A 191 -17.85 2.35 11.87
N ASP A 192 -17.96 3.55 12.40
CA ASP A 192 -19.03 4.49 12.02
C ASP A 192 -18.72 5.12 10.65
N GLN A 193 -19.29 4.53 9.60
CA GLN A 193 -19.06 4.95 8.22
C GLN A 193 -19.54 6.39 7.94
N SER A 194 -20.43 6.94 8.77
CA SER A 194 -20.89 8.33 8.61
C SER A 194 -19.75 9.35 8.84
N ARG A 195 -18.71 8.95 9.55
CA ARG A 195 -17.51 9.76 9.82
C ARG A 195 -16.39 9.58 8.81
N TRP A 196 -16.55 8.61 7.89
CA TRP A 196 -15.52 8.31 6.90
C TRP A 196 -15.51 9.35 5.78
N GLN A 197 -14.35 9.82 5.44
CA GLN A 197 -14.12 10.81 4.40
C GLN A 197 -13.58 10.16 3.10
N THR A 198 -14.19 9.04 2.70
CA THR A 198 -13.72 8.18 1.61
C THR A 198 -13.54 8.94 0.30
N THR A 199 -14.56 9.70 -0.12
CA THR A 199 -14.50 10.46 -1.40
C THR A 199 -13.40 11.51 -1.37
N ALA A 200 -13.29 12.30 -0.31
CA ALA A 200 -12.26 13.32 -0.17
C ALA A 200 -10.85 12.70 -0.12
N ALA A 201 -10.69 11.57 0.58
CA ALA A 201 -9.44 10.83 0.64
C ALA A 201 -9.02 10.27 -0.73
N LEU A 202 -9.97 9.74 -1.53
CA LEU A 202 -9.70 9.28 -2.89
C LEU A 202 -9.30 10.43 -3.81
N HIS A 203 -9.96 11.59 -3.72
CA HIS A 203 -9.56 12.76 -4.48
C HIS A 203 -8.13 13.18 -4.15
N ALA A 204 -7.81 13.31 -2.87
CA ALA A 204 -6.44 13.65 -2.44
C ALA A 204 -5.41 12.62 -2.92
N ALA A 205 -5.74 11.32 -2.89
CA ALA A 205 -4.85 10.25 -3.38
C ALA A 205 -4.64 10.34 -4.90
N GLY A 206 -5.69 10.62 -5.67
CA GLY A 206 -5.63 10.80 -7.11
C GLY A 206 -4.76 11.99 -7.51
N ASP A 207 -4.96 13.14 -6.86
CA ASP A 207 -4.18 14.36 -7.09
C ASP A 207 -2.69 14.14 -6.76
N LEU A 208 -2.40 13.48 -5.65
CA LEU A 208 -1.02 13.16 -5.27
C LEU A 208 -0.38 12.18 -6.25
N ALA A 209 -1.11 11.15 -6.69
CA ALA A 209 -0.62 10.19 -7.68
C ALA A 209 -0.33 10.88 -9.01
N ALA A 210 -1.22 11.76 -9.48
CA ALA A 210 -0.99 12.55 -10.70
C ALA A 210 0.28 13.41 -10.62
N GLN A 211 0.55 14.05 -9.45
CA GLN A 211 1.77 14.82 -9.22
C GLN A 211 3.04 13.95 -9.27
N VAL A 212 2.99 12.74 -8.71
CA VAL A 212 4.09 11.76 -8.75
C VAL A 212 4.44 11.38 -10.19
N ILE A 213 3.43 11.25 -11.06
CA ILE A 213 3.63 10.90 -12.47
C ILE A 213 4.24 12.05 -13.25
N ALA A 214 3.61 13.23 -13.16
CA ALA A 214 3.97 14.40 -13.95
C ALA A 214 5.43 14.85 -13.75
N ARG A 215 6.03 14.53 -12.60
CA ARG A 215 7.40 14.93 -12.26
C ARG A 215 8.44 13.86 -12.57
N ALA A 216 8.02 12.65 -12.92
CA ALA A 216 8.90 11.56 -13.30
C ALA A 216 8.99 11.38 -14.84
N SER A 217 8.23 12.19 -15.58
CA SER A 217 8.27 12.30 -17.07
C SER A 217 9.27 13.35 -17.48
#